data_91eccaccbb44e6672df3d6bb73ef5579
#
_entry.id   91eccaccbb44e6672df3d6bb73ef5579
#
_cell.length_a   1.000
_cell.length_b   1.000
_cell.length_c   1.000
_cell.angle_alpha   90.00
_cell.angle_beta   90.00
_cell.angle_gamma   90.00
#
_symmetry.space_group_name_H-M   'P 1'
#
loop_
_entity.id
_entity.type
_entity.pdbx_description
1 polymer ?
#
loop_
_entity_poly.entity_id
_entity_poly.type
_entity_poly.pdbx_seq_one_letter_code
_entity_poly.pdbx_strand_id
1 'polypeptide(L)'
;MQTNNSKEKVRQLQNKLYLTAKKCASRRFHALYDKVYRDDVLFEAWKRVKANKGSSGVDGIGIEDIEAIGIEKYLTDIKAELADGRYKPSPVKRVMIPKPDGSKRPLGIPTVKDRIVQMAAKIAIEPVFEADFRDCSYGFRPKR
;
A
#
# COMPACT_ATOMS: atom_id res chain seq x y z
N MET A 1 21.67 -5.34 -2.23
CA MET A 1 21.45 -6.64 -1.56
C MET A 1 20.17 -6.76 -0.72
N GLN A 2 19.63 -5.67 -0.21
CA GLN A 2 18.39 -5.72 0.60
C GLN A 2 17.10 -5.96 -0.22
N THR A 3 17.12 -5.67 -1.50
CA THR A 3 15.92 -5.65 -2.35
C THR A 3 15.28 -7.02 -2.61
N ASN A 4 16.09 -8.05 -2.86
CA ASN A 4 15.56 -9.40 -3.15
C ASN A 4 15.02 -10.08 -1.89
N ASN A 5 15.66 -9.81 -0.75
CA ASN A 5 15.28 -10.38 0.54
C ASN A 5 13.92 -9.83 1.05
N SER A 6 13.65 -8.54 0.85
CA SER A 6 12.38 -7.95 1.29
C SER A 6 11.18 -8.46 0.49
N LYS A 7 11.31 -8.60 -0.83
CA LYS A 7 10.26 -9.16 -1.68
C LYS A 7 9.89 -10.58 -1.28
N GLU A 8 10.90 -11.41 -1.03
CA GLU A 8 10.68 -12.79 -0.59
C GLU A 8 10.01 -12.86 0.77
N LYS A 9 10.47 -12.07 1.73
CA LYS A 9 9.86 -11.99 3.07
C LYS A 9 8.40 -11.54 3.02
N VAL A 10 8.09 -10.55 2.19
CA VAL A 10 6.71 -10.09 2.00
C VAL A 10 5.85 -11.19 1.40
N ARG A 11 6.37 -11.90 0.40
CA ARG A 11 5.67 -13.03 -0.21
C ARG A 11 5.39 -14.15 0.78
N GLN A 12 6.36 -14.47 1.62
CA GLN A 12 6.20 -15.46 2.70
C GLN A 12 5.12 -15.03 3.69
N LEU A 13 5.13 -13.76 4.09
CA LEU A 13 4.10 -13.21 4.96
C LEU A 13 2.71 -13.33 4.34
N GLN A 14 2.56 -12.94 3.08
CA GLN A 14 1.28 -13.00 2.36
C GLN A 14 0.79 -14.45 2.24
N ASN A 15 1.68 -15.39 1.91
CA ASN A 15 1.34 -16.80 1.83
C ASN A 15 0.87 -17.34 3.18
N LYS A 16 1.56 -16.98 4.26
CA LYS A 16 1.20 -17.41 5.61
C LYS A 16 -0.18 -16.87 6.01
N LEU A 17 -0.46 -15.61 5.73
CA LEU A 17 -1.76 -15.01 6.03
C LEU A 17 -2.87 -15.66 5.20
N TYR A 18 -2.64 -15.88 3.92
CA TYR A 18 -3.59 -16.54 3.03
C TYR A 18 -3.93 -17.95 3.50
N LEU A 19 -2.91 -18.76 3.78
CA LEU A 19 -3.10 -20.15 4.22
C LEU A 19 -3.81 -20.22 5.56
N THR A 20 -3.48 -19.32 6.48
CA THR A 20 -4.12 -19.26 7.80
C THR A 20 -5.60 -18.88 7.66
N ALA A 21 -5.93 -17.90 6.82
CA ALA A 21 -7.31 -17.51 6.56
C ALA A 21 -8.09 -18.62 5.85
N LYS A 22 -7.46 -19.32 4.91
CA LYS A 22 -8.09 -20.41 4.16
C LYS A 22 -8.42 -21.63 5.04
N LYS A 23 -7.55 -21.94 6.01
CA LYS A 23 -7.74 -23.06 6.92
C LYS A 23 -8.89 -22.86 7.90
N CYS A 24 -9.16 -21.63 8.30
CA CYS A 24 -10.19 -21.33 9.29
C CYS A 24 -10.95 -20.06 8.91
N ALA A 25 -12.11 -20.24 8.28
CA ALA A 25 -12.95 -19.15 7.80
C ALA A 25 -13.47 -18.23 8.91
N SER A 26 -13.56 -18.71 10.15
CA SER A 26 -14.02 -17.94 11.30
C SER A 26 -12.89 -17.24 12.07
N ARG A 27 -11.63 -17.43 11.64
CA ARG A 27 -10.49 -16.85 12.35
C ARG A 27 -10.50 -15.33 12.25
N ARG A 28 -10.29 -14.70 13.41
CA ARG A 28 -10.06 -13.25 13.51
C ARG A 28 -8.56 -12.97 13.59
N PHE A 29 -8.12 -11.95 12.85
CA PHE A 29 -6.74 -11.51 12.87
C PHE A 29 -6.62 -10.29 13.77
N HIS A 30 -5.88 -10.43 14.88
CA HIS A 30 -5.70 -9.36 15.87
C HIS A 30 -4.40 -8.58 15.69
N ALA A 31 -3.47 -9.09 14.90
CA ALA A 31 -2.13 -8.55 14.75
C ALA A 31 -1.81 -8.20 13.27
N LEU A 32 -2.74 -7.58 12.56
CA LEU A 32 -2.50 -7.12 11.18
C LEU A 32 -1.88 -5.73 11.11
N TYR A 33 -2.17 -4.86 12.08
CA TYR A 33 -1.67 -3.49 12.07
C TYR A 33 -0.15 -3.43 12.12
N ASP A 34 0.49 -4.25 12.94
CA ASP A 34 1.96 -4.30 13.03
C ASP A 34 2.61 -4.78 11.73
N LYS A 35 1.89 -5.55 10.90
CA LYS A 35 2.38 -5.99 9.59
C LYS A 35 2.46 -4.84 8.59
N VAL A 36 1.61 -3.83 8.72
CA VAL A 36 1.57 -2.68 7.81
C VAL A 36 2.88 -1.87 7.89
N TYR A 37 3.43 -1.68 9.09
CA TYR A 37 4.65 -0.89 9.26
C TYR A 37 5.93 -1.73 9.42
N ARG A 38 5.91 -3.00 8.99
CA ARG A 38 7.15 -3.78 8.88
C ARG A 38 8.06 -3.15 7.84
N ASP A 39 9.37 -3.18 8.08
CA ASP A 39 10.36 -2.59 7.18
C ASP A 39 10.28 -3.17 5.76
N ASP A 40 10.13 -4.49 5.64
CA ASP A 40 10.02 -5.18 4.36
C ASP A 40 8.73 -4.82 3.61
N VAL A 41 7.60 -4.69 4.33
CA VAL A 41 6.31 -4.31 3.76
C VAL A 41 6.35 -2.86 3.27
N LEU A 42 6.87 -1.93 4.06
CA LEU A 42 6.99 -0.52 3.67
C LEU A 42 7.94 -0.34 2.47
N PHE A 43 9.02 -1.07 2.43
CA PHE A 43 9.96 -1.02 1.30
C PHE A 43 9.33 -1.57 0.01
N GLU A 44 8.61 -2.68 0.09
CA GLU A 44 7.89 -3.24 -1.06
C GLU A 44 6.78 -2.29 -1.52
N ALA A 45 6.05 -1.66 -0.58
CA ALA A 45 5.05 -0.64 -0.88
C ALA A 45 5.67 0.54 -1.63
N TRP A 46 6.82 1.03 -1.19
CA TRP A 46 7.57 2.09 -1.87
C TRP A 46 7.92 1.69 -3.31
N LYS A 47 8.45 0.48 -3.52
CA LYS A 47 8.81 0.01 -4.85
C LYS A 47 7.61 -0.02 -5.79
N ARG A 48 6.45 -0.47 -5.31
CA ARG A 48 5.21 -0.52 -6.10
C ARG A 48 4.70 0.88 -6.43
N VAL A 49 4.72 1.80 -5.46
CA VAL A 49 4.32 3.19 -5.68
C VAL A 49 5.25 3.88 -6.68
N LYS A 50 6.56 3.66 -6.56
CA LYS A 50 7.54 4.19 -7.51
C LYS A 50 7.31 3.66 -8.93
N ALA A 51 7.03 2.38 -9.07
CA ALA A 51 6.77 1.76 -10.38
C ALA A 51 5.53 2.34 -11.07
N ASN A 52 4.55 2.79 -10.32
CA ASN A 52 3.32 3.39 -10.84
C ASN A 52 3.52 4.83 -11.35
N LYS A 53 4.62 5.48 -11.06
CA LYS A 53 5.01 6.81 -11.57
C LYS A 53 3.92 7.89 -11.43
N GLY A 54 3.19 7.90 -10.32
CA GLY A 54 2.13 8.88 -10.11
C GLY A 54 2.66 10.28 -9.81
N SER A 55 1.81 11.29 -9.97
CA SER A 55 2.13 12.68 -9.65
C SER A 55 2.08 12.95 -8.14
N SER A 56 2.67 14.09 -7.71
CA SER A 56 2.59 14.52 -6.31
C SER A 56 1.18 14.87 -5.89
N GLY A 57 0.90 14.78 -4.58
CA GLY A 57 -0.35 15.22 -3.97
C GLY A 57 -0.32 16.69 -3.56
N VAL A 58 -1.15 17.06 -2.57
CA VAL A 58 -1.30 18.45 -2.09
C VAL A 58 -0.01 19.03 -1.48
N ASP A 59 0.88 18.16 -0.99
CA ASP A 59 2.15 18.56 -0.40
C ASP A 59 3.23 18.93 -1.44
N GLY A 60 2.98 18.65 -2.72
CA GLY A 60 3.94 18.90 -3.79
C GLY A 60 5.17 17.98 -3.78
N ILE A 61 5.23 17.01 -2.88
CA ILE A 61 6.37 16.08 -2.76
C ILE A 61 6.18 14.92 -3.73
N GLY A 62 7.04 14.84 -4.74
CA GLY A 62 7.04 13.75 -5.73
C GLY A 62 7.98 12.62 -5.35
N ILE A 63 7.99 11.58 -6.18
CA ILE A 63 8.84 10.41 -5.98
C ILE A 63 10.33 10.79 -5.98
N GLU A 64 10.73 11.69 -6.89
CA GLU A 64 12.11 12.18 -7.00
C GLU A 64 12.56 12.93 -5.74
N ASP A 65 11.66 13.72 -5.15
CA ASP A 65 11.93 14.44 -3.91
C ASP A 65 12.20 13.48 -2.74
N ILE A 66 11.45 12.40 -2.66
CA ILE A 66 11.62 11.36 -1.64
C ILE A 66 12.96 10.64 -1.83
N GLU A 67 13.33 10.35 -3.07
CA GLU A 67 14.64 9.74 -3.37
C GLU A 67 15.79 10.67 -2.97
N ALA A 68 15.63 11.97 -3.16
CA ALA A 68 16.63 12.97 -2.75
C ALA A 68 16.77 13.07 -1.22
N ILE A 69 15.67 12.93 -0.48
CA ILE A 69 15.68 12.90 0.99
C ILE A 69 16.38 11.63 1.52
N GLY A 70 16.24 10.53 0.81
CA GLY A 70 16.72 9.22 1.21
C GLY A 70 15.56 8.33 1.64
N ILE A 71 15.37 7.23 0.90
CA ILE A 71 14.21 6.36 1.12
C ILE A 71 14.24 5.68 2.49
N GLU A 72 15.38 5.27 2.98
CA GLU A 72 15.50 4.63 4.28
C GLU A 72 15.01 5.53 5.41
N LYS A 73 15.44 6.78 5.41
CA LYS A 73 14.99 7.78 6.38
C LYS A 73 13.50 8.04 6.26
N TYR A 74 13.00 8.20 5.04
CA TYR A 74 11.60 8.49 4.78
C TYR A 74 10.68 7.36 5.28
N LEU A 75 11.05 6.10 5.00
CA LEU A 75 10.30 4.94 5.47
C LEU A 75 10.40 4.75 6.97
N THR A 76 11.54 5.07 7.58
CA THR A 76 11.71 5.02 9.04
C THR A 76 10.78 6.02 9.72
N ASP A 77 10.63 7.22 9.17
CA ASP A 77 9.72 8.24 9.69
C ASP A 77 8.25 7.78 9.58
N ILE A 78 7.86 7.19 8.46
CA ILE A 78 6.51 6.61 8.29
C ILE A 78 6.27 5.50 9.30
N LYS A 79 7.23 4.60 9.48
CA LYS A 79 7.14 3.51 10.46
C LYS A 79 6.93 4.05 11.87
N ALA A 80 7.69 5.05 12.26
CA ALA A 80 7.56 5.67 13.59
C ALA A 80 6.18 6.29 13.78
N GLU A 81 5.65 7.01 12.80
CA GLU A 81 4.31 7.59 12.87
C GLU A 81 3.21 6.54 13.00
N LEU A 82 3.33 5.44 12.26
CA LEU A 82 2.36 4.33 12.31
C LEU A 82 2.44 3.60 13.66
N ALA A 83 3.65 3.30 14.13
CA ALA A 83 3.85 2.59 15.39
C ALA A 83 3.35 3.39 16.60
N ASP A 84 3.55 4.72 16.58
CA ASP A 84 3.13 5.62 17.65
C ASP A 84 1.65 6.04 17.57
N GLY A 85 0.95 5.67 16.49
CA GLY A 85 -0.43 6.09 16.27
C GLY A 85 -0.59 7.57 15.91
N ARG A 86 0.48 8.25 15.49
CA ARG A 86 0.48 9.67 15.13
C ARG A 86 0.18 9.93 13.65
N TYR A 87 0.19 8.89 12.84
CA TYR A 87 -0.06 9.02 11.40
C TYR A 87 -1.47 9.56 11.13
N LYS A 88 -1.52 10.59 10.30
CA LYS A 88 -2.78 11.16 9.81
C LYS A 88 -2.68 11.33 8.30
N PRO A 89 -3.65 10.80 7.53
CA PRO A 89 -3.66 11.02 6.08
C PRO A 89 -3.88 12.48 5.75
N SER A 90 -3.23 12.94 4.69
CA SER A 90 -3.41 14.27 4.14
C SER A 90 -4.63 14.33 3.22
N PRO A 91 -5.22 15.51 2.98
CA PRO A 91 -6.26 15.65 1.97
C PRO A 91 -5.76 15.22 0.59
N VAL A 92 -6.67 14.71 -0.23
CA VAL A 92 -6.37 14.38 -1.62
C VAL A 92 -6.36 15.65 -2.48
N LYS A 93 -5.47 15.67 -3.48
CA LYS A 93 -5.46 16.73 -4.48
C LYS A 93 -6.52 16.44 -5.53
N ARG A 94 -7.49 17.34 -5.66
CA ARG A 94 -8.57 17.17 -6.62
C ARG A 94 -8.14 17.59 -8.02
N VAL A 95 -8.28 16.69 -8.97
CA VAL A 95 -8.00 16.94 -10.38
C VAL A 95 -9.22 16.51 -11.19
N MET A 96 -9.59 17.31 -12.21
CA MET A 96 -10.71 16.99 -13.10
C MET A 96 -10.19 16.25 -14.33
N ILE A 97 -10.73 15.05 -14.57
CA ILE A 97 -10.35 14.21 -15.72
C ILE A 97 -11.47 14.30 -16.77
N PRO A 98 -11.13 14.60 -18.04
CA PRO A 98 -12.12 14.63 -19.11
C PRO A 98 -12.65 13.23 -19.40
N LYS A 99 -13.95 13.11 -19.61
CA LYS A 99 -14.61 11.89 -20.08
C LYS A 99 -14.79 11.92 -21.60
N PRO A 100 -15.01 10.76 -22.26
CA PRO A 100 -15.27 10.70 -23.70
C PRO A 100 -16.49 11.50 -24.14
N ASP A 101 -17.48 11.70 -23.27
CA ASP A 101 -18.70 12.46 -23.55
C ASP A 101 -18.54 13.97 -23.42
N GLY A 102 -17.34 14.47 -23.14
CA GLY A 102 -17.06 15.89 -22.95
C GLY A 102 -17.26 16.42 -21.52
N SER A 103 -17.84 15.64 -20.63
CA SER A 103 -17.94 15.98 -19.20
C SER A 103 -16.62 15.68 -18.48
N LYS A 104 -16.49 16.19 -17.25
CA LYS A 104 -15.30 15.94 -16.41
C LYS A 104 -15.70 15.19 -15.13
N ARG A 105 -14.84 14.31 -14.66
CA ARG A 105 -15.00 13.66 -13.36
C ARG A 105 -13.90 14.08 -12.40
N PRO A 106 -14.21 14.25 -11.10
CA PRO A 106 -13.17 14.51 -10.12
C PRO A 106 -12.33 13.25 -9.84
N LEU A 107 -11.02 13.44 -9.69
CA LEU A 107 -10.10 12.43 -9.22
C LEU A 107 -9.37 12.98 -8.01
N GLY A 108 -9.31 12.20 -6.92
CA GLY A 108 -8.51 12.53 -5.76
C GLY A 108 -7.15 11.88 -5.83
N ILE A 109 -6.08 12.69 -5.80
CA ILE A 109 -4.71 12.19 -5.80
C ILE A 109 -4.16 12.32 -4.38
N PRO A 110 -3.94 11.21 -3.65
CA PRO A 110 -3.31 11.25 -2.34
C PRO A 110 -1.82 11.60 -2.46
N THR A 111 -1.22 12.04 -1.36
CA THR A 111 0.23 12.26 -1.29
C THR A 111 0.97 10.95 -1.52
N VAL A 112 2.24 11.02 -1.95
CA VAL A 112 3.06 9.81 -2.12
C VAL A 112 3.18 9.05 -0.80
N LYS A 113 3.33 9.77 0.32
CA LYS A 113 3.36 9.19 1.67
C LYS A 113 2.10 8.36 1.94
N ASP A 114 0.92 8.92 1.68
CA ASP A 114 -0.34 8.22 1.89
C ASP A 114 -0.50 7.02 0.94
N ARG A 115 -0.01 7.14 -0.28
CA ARG A 115 -0.01 6.02 -1.24
C ARG A 115 0.88 4.86 -0.75
N ILE A 116 2.02 5.16 -0.15
CA ILE A 116 2.90 4.13 0.43
C ILE A 116 2.17 3.42 1.58
N VAL A 117 1.54 4.17 2.48
CA VAL A 117 0.78 3.60 3.61
C VAL A 117 -0.40 2.77 3.12
N GLN A 118 -1.14 3.25 2.13
CA GLN A 118 -2.25 2.51 1.53
C GLN A 118 -1.79 1.22 0.87
N MET A 119 -0.68 1.27 0.15
CA MET A 119 -0.10 0.07 -0.48
C MET A 119 0.40 -0.93 0.57
N ALA A 120 1.02 -0.47 1.65
CA ALA A 120 1.44 -1.32 2.76
C ALA A 120 0.24 -1.99 3.43
N ALA A 121 -0.85 -1.25 3.66
CA ALA A 121 -2.08 -1.80 4.18
C ALA A 121 -2.67 -2.85 3.23
N LYS A 122 -2.69 -2.59 1.94
CA LYS A 122 -3.14 -3.54 0.92
C LYS A 122 -2.31 -4.83 0.96
N ILE A 123 -0.99 -4.72 1.02
CA ILE A 123 -0.10 -5.89 1.09
C ILE A 123 -0.44 -6.77 2.31
N ALA A 124 -0.74 -6.14 3.44
CA ALA A 124 -1.02 -6.86 4.68
C ALA A 124 -2.41 -7.53 4.70
N ILE A 125 -3.44 -6.86 4.17
CA ILE A 125 -4.84 -7.34 4.28
C ILE A 125 -5.32 -8.12 3.07
N GLU A 126 -4.79 -7.87 1.88
CA GLU A 126 -5.24 -8.53 0.63
C GLU A 126 -5.24 -10.07 0.70
N PRO A 127 -4.21 -10.73 1.26
CA PRO A 127 -4.21 -12.19 1.35
C PRO A 127 -5.38 -12.75 2.16
N VAL A 128 -5.79 -12.05 3.23
CA VAL A 128 -6.91 -12.46 4.08
C VAL A 128 -8.22 -12.38 3.32
N PHE A 129 -8.46 -11.28 2.62
CA PHE A 129 -9.66 -11.12 1.78
C PHE A 129 -9.66 -12.05 0.58
N GLU A 130 -8.49 -12.25 -0.06
CA GLU A 130 -8.37 -13.15 -1.21
C GLU A 130 -8.78 -14.59 -0.85
N ALA A 131 -8.48 -15.03 0.37
CA ALA A 131 -8.87 -16.35 0.85
C ALA A 131 -10.40 -16.54 0.94
N ASP A 132 -11.15 -15.45 1.17
CA ASP A 132 -12.60 -15.46 1.32
C ASP A 132 -13.36 -15.16 0.02
N PHE A 133 -12.68 -14.68 -1.01
CA PHE A 133 -13.34 -14.35 -2.28
C PHE A 133 -13.84 -15.61 -2.99
N ARG A 134 -15.02 -15.49 -3.59
CA ARG A 134 -15.61 -16.54 -4.43
C ARG A 134 -14.95 -16.54 -5.80
N ASP A 135 -14.99 -17.68 -6.49
CA ASP A 135 -14.39 -17.84 -7.82
C ASP A 135 -14.98 -16.88 -8.86
N CYS A 136 -16.24 -16.47 -8.69
CA CYS A 136 -16.89 -15.50 -9.57
C CYS A 136 -16.53 -14.04 -9.32
N SER A 137 -15.72 -13.75 -8.31
CA SER A 137 -15.25 -12.40 -8.03
C SER A 137 -13.93 -12.12 -8.75
N TYR A 138 -13.91 -11.15 -9.66
CA TYR A 138 -12.75 -10.84 -10.51
C TYR A 138 -12.13 -9.46 -10.25
N GLY A 139 -12.92 -8.48 -9.78
CA GLY A 139 -12.48 -7.09 -9.65
C GLY A 139 -11.34 -6.91 -8.66
N PHE A 140 -10.27 -6.24 -9.09
CA PHE A 140 -9.13 -5.84 -8.27
C PHE A 140 -8.39 -6.98 -7.55
N ARG A 141 -8.56 -8.22 -7.99
CA ARG A 141 -7.87 -9.38 -7.41
C ARG A 141 -6.55 -9.63 -8.13
N PRO A 142 -5.50 -10.10 -7.41
CA PRO A 142 -4.25 -10.52 -8.04
C PRO A 142 -4.48 -11.73 -8.95
N LYS A 143 -3.82 -11.76 -10.08
CA LYS A 143 -3.88 -12.86 -11.07
C LYS A 143 -5.29 -13.15 -11.65
N ARG A 144 -6.15 -12.14 -11.65
CA ARG A 144 -7.51 -12.27 -12.17
C ARG A 144 -7.82 -11.22 -13.22
#